data_ee858183c34a9fa217b482df253125f2
#
_entry.id   ee858183c34a9fa217b482df253125f2
#
_cell.length_a   1.000
_cell.length_b   1.000
_cell.length_c   1.000
_cell.angle_alpha   90.00
_cell.angle_beta   90.00
_cell.angle_gamma   90.00
#
_symmetry.space_group_name_H-M   'P 1'
#
loop_
_entity.id
_entity.type
_entity.pdbx_description
1 polymer ?
#
loop_
_entity_poly.entity_id
_entity_poly.type
_entity_poly.pdbx_seq_one_letter_code
_entity_poly.pdbx_strand_id
1 'polypeptide(L)'
;MPKAIACIPHNHRIKAHRIEYLKAVNDAMDYPFQSEDGRDPSPTHQELEATCRSYTGLKHWQFTNCCTDALQIAFHTLCNSGDTIIIPAYGWRATDNAPKFVGLNVIYCDIDDTGNVDLEKLNILIDIAKPSAVLIVHNFGTIVNIDKIALTCKMNNVKIIEDAAPSFVMNEPYKYTLGSLSDAVCFSFDFTKSPGCLGAGGAIATNKKEIYLKFKTICSHLT
;
A
#
# COMPACT_ATOMS: atom_id res chain seq x y z
N MET A 1 14.13 -4.66 -32.74
CA MET A 1 12.89 -4.31 -32.03
C MET A 1 12.86 -5.08 -30.72
N PRO A 2 12.68 -4.45 -29.57
CA PRO A 2 12.51 -5.19 -28.33
C PRO A 2 11.28 -6.08 -28.45
N LYS A 3 11.40 -7.36 -28.10
CA LYS A 3 10.25 -8.28 -28.04
C LYS A 3 9.27 -7.73 -27.01
N ALA A 4 8.05 -7.43 -27.41
CA ALA A 4 7.00 -7.08 -26.47
C ALA A 4 6.91 -8.19 -25.42
N ILE A 5 7.09 -7.84 -24.14
CA ILE A 5 6.84 -8.74 -23.02
C ILE A 5 5.33 -8.95 -23.00
N ALA A 6 4.88 -10.13 -23.44
CA ALA A 6 3.49 -10.49 -23.38
C ALA A 6 3.05 -10.52 -21.91
N CYS A 7 2.13 -9.66 -21.53
CA CYS A 7 1.49 -9.76 -20.24
C CYS A 7 0.77 -11.11 -20.17
N ILE A 8 1.15 -11.98 -19.21
CA ILE A 8 0.51 -13.29 -19.05
C ILE A 8 -0.94 -13.03 -18.61
N PRO A 9 -1.96 -13.42 -19.39
CA PRO A 9 -3.34 -13.21 -19.00
C PRO A 9 -3.63 -13.88 -17.65
N HIS A 10 -4.34 -13.18 -16.75
CA HIS A 10 -4.62 -13.65 -15.38
C HIS A 10 -5.26 -15.03 -15.31
N ASN A 11 -6.14 -15.34 -16.27
CA ASN A 11 -6.76 -16.65 -16.38
C ASN A 11 -5.74 -17.79 -16.63
N HIS A 12 -4.58 -17.53 -17.22
CA HIS A 12 -3.54 -18.53 -17.41
C HIS A 12 -2.87 -18.87 -16.06
N ARG A 13 -2.61 -17.88 -15.23
CA ARG A 13 -2.04 -18.11 -13.87
C ARG A 13 -3.01 -18.92 -13.01
N ILE A 14 -4.29 -18.55 -13.00
CA ILE A 14 -5.32 -19.27 -12.24
C ILE A 14 -5.45 -20.72 -12.75
N LYS A 15 -5.44 -20.92 -14.07
CA LYS A 15 -5.50 -22.27 -14.65
C LYS A 15 -4.26 -23.11 -14.32
N ALA A 16 -3.06 -22.50 -14.38
CA ALA A 16 -1.81 -23.20 -14.10
C ALA A 16 -1.71 -23.70 -12.65
N HIS A 17 -2.29 -22.94 -11.70
CA HIS A 17 -2.24 -23.24 -10.25
C HIS A 17 -3.61 -23.60 -9.68
N ARG A 18 -4.53 -24.13 -10.52
CA ARG A 18 -5.91 -24.39 -10.08
C ARG A 18 -5.99 -25.37 -8.91
N ILE A 19 -5.16 -26.39 -8.89
CA ILE A 19 -5.18 -27.42 -7.84
C ILE A 19 -4.74 -26.81 -6.52
N GLU A 20 -3.68 -26.05 -6.52
CA GLU A 20 -3.15 -25.35 -5.34
C GLU A 20 -4.16 -24.35 -4.78
N TYR A 21 -4.83 -23.58 -5.65
CA TYR A 21 -5.89 -22.66 -5.21
C TYR A 21 -7.07 -23.39 -4.59
N LEU A 22 -7.56 -24.47 -5.22
CA LEU A 22 -8.67 -25.27 -4.69
C LEU A 22 -8.31 -25.91 -3.35
N LYS A 23 -7.07 -26.41 -3.22
CA LYS A 23 -6.57 -26.94 -1.96
C LYS A 23 -6.54 -25.87 -0.89
N ALA A 24 -5.96 -24.69 -1.17
CA ALA A 24 -5.87 -23.59 -0.21
C ALA A 24 -7.26 -23.11 0.27
N VAL A 25 -8.25 -23.04 -0.65
CA VAL A 25 -9.64 -22.70 -0.29
C VAL A 25 -10.25 -23.78 0.60
N ASN A 26 -10.06 -25.06 0.26
CA ASN A 26 -10.57 -26.17 1.04
C ASN A 26 -9.95 -26.19 2.44
N ASP A 27 -8.61 -26.07 2.52
CA ASP A 27 -7.89 -26.00 3.79
C ASP A 27 -8.38 -24.83 4.65
N ALA A 28 -8.66 -23.66 4.03
CA ALA A 28 -9.18 -22.49 4.75
C ALA A 28 -10.60 -22.70 5.33
N MET A 29 -11.44 -23.53 4.68
CA MET A 29 -12.78 -23.87 5.19
C MET A 29 -12.73 -24.83 6.39
N ASP A 30 -11.66 -25.62 6.52
CA ASP A 30 -11.47 -26.56 7.62
C ASP A 30 -10.88 -25.89 8.88
N TYR A 31 -10.43 -24.62 8.78
CA TYR A 31 -9.93 -23.90 9.94
C TYR A 31 -11.09 -23.35 10.79
N PRO A 32 -11.28 -23.85 12.01
CA PRO A 32 -12.21 -23.21 12.95
C PRO A 32 -11.71 -21.81 13.28
N PHE A 33 -12.65 -20.88 13.44
CA PHE A 33 -12.34 -19.57 14.04
C PHE A 33 -11.71 -19.83 15.41
N GLN A 34 -10.51 -19.28 15.66
CA GLN A 34 -9.75 -19.56 16.89
C GLN A 34 -10.27 -18.81 18.12
N SER A 35 -11.11 -17.78 17.91
CA SER A 35 -11.82 -17.09 18.98
C SER A 35 -13.32 -17.10 18.74
N GLU A 36 -14.12 -17.06 19.82
CA GLU A 36 -15.60 -17.02 19.74
C GLU A 36 -16.10 -15.80 18.95
N ASP A 37 -15.32 -14.71 18.95
CA ASP A 37 -15.62 -13.47 18.24
C ASP A 37 -14.96 -13.38 16.84
N GLY A 38 -14.22 -14.42 16.40
CA GLY A 38 -13.60 -14.50 15.10
C GLY A 38 -12.48 -13.47 14.84
N ARG A 39 -11.94 -12.85 15.89
CA ARG A 39 -10.95 -11.76 15.77
C ARG A 39 -9.51 -12.22 15.75
N ASP A 40 -9.24 -13.45 16.17
CA ASP A 40 -7.89 -13.98 16.10
C ASP A 40 -7.53 -14.35 14.66
N PRO A 41 -6.33 -13.97 14.20
CA PRO A 41 -5.92 -14.30 12.84
C PRO A 41 -5.77 -15.81 12.69
N SER A 42 -6.35 -16.36 11.62
CA SER A 42 -6.18 -17.77 11.25
C SER A 42 -4.70 -18.10 11.01
N PRO A 43 -4.29 -19.39 11.10
CA PRO A 43 -2.94 -19.81 10.75
C PRO A 43 -2.51 -19.35 9.36
N THR A 44 -3.39 -19.42 8.37
CA THR A 44 -3.14 -18.92 7.01
C THR A 44 -2.86 -17.42 6.98
N HIS A 45 -3.58 -16.64 7.79
CA HIS A 45 -3.35 -15.20 7.92
C HIS A 45 -1.96 -14.91 8.52
N GLN A 46 -1.58 -15.66 9.57
CA GLN A 46 -0.27 -15.52 10.23
C GLN A 46 0.87 -15.91 9.26
N GLU A 47 0.69 -16.97 8.48
CA GLU A 47 1.63 -17.39 7.45
C GLU A 47 1.79 -16.35 6.34
N LEU A 48 0.68 -15.77 5.87
CA LEU A 48 0.70 -14.69 4.89
C LEU A 48 1.44 -13.46 5.44
N GLU A 49 1.18 -13.07 6.69
CA GLU A 49 1.87 -11.97 7.34
C GLU A 49 3.38 -12.25 7.45
N ALA A 50 3.77 -13.44 7.88
CA ALA A 50 5.16 -13.84 7.98
C ALA A 50 5.86 -13.81 6.61
N THR A 51 5.18 -14.27 5.57
CA THR A 51 5.65 -14.23 4.18
C THR A 51 5.85 -12.78 3.73
N CYS A 52 4.86 -11.91 3.91
CA CYS A 52 4.96 -10.50 3.56
C CYS A 52 6.12 -9.80 4.29
N ARG A 53 6.29 -10.09 5.58
CA ARG A 53 7.44 -9.58 6.36
C ARG A 53 8.78 -10.04 5.80
N SER A 54 8.89 -11.30 5.41
CA SER A 54 10.15 -11.84 4.88
C SER A 54 10.56 -11.20 3.56
N TYR A 55 9.57 -10.84 2.72
CA TYR A 55 9.82 -10.22 1.43
C TYR A 55 10.08 -8.72 1.50
N THR A 56 9.39 -8.00 2.38
CA THR A 56 9.43 -6.54 2.40
C THR A 56 10.28 -5.95 3.53
N GLY A 57 10.53 -6.72 4.59
CA GLY A 57 11.18 -6.23 5.81
C GLY A 57 10.27 -5.36 6.70
N LEU A 58 9.03 -5.09 6.30
CA LEU A 58 8.06 -4.33 7.08
C LEU A 58 7.55 -5.14 8.27
N LYS A 59 7.51 -4.50 9.46
CA LYS A 59 7.31 -5.21 10.73
C LYS A 59 5.85 -5.51 11.06
N HIS A 60 4.93 -4.63 10.69
CA HIS A 60 3.53 -4.68 11.11
C HIS A 60 2.62 -4.60 9.91
N TRP A 61 1.68 -5.53 9.82
CA TRP A 61 0.77 -5.69 8.70
C TRP A 61 -0.68 -5.72 9.19
N GLN A 62 -1.56 -5.05 8.46
CA GLN A 62 -3.00 -5.15 8.59
C GLN A 62 -3.57 -5.41 7.19
N PHE A 63 -4.22 -6.56 6.99
CA PHE A 63 -4.85 -6.89 5.72
C PHE A 63 -6.21 -6.19 5.60
N THR A 64 -6.58 -5.88 4.37
CA THR A 64 -7.80 -5.16 3.99
C THR A 64 -8.45 -5.81 2.77
N ASN A 65 -9.70 -5.45 2.48
CA ASN A 65 -10.42 -6.00 1.33
C ASN A 65 -9.81 -5.57 -0.01
N CYS A 66 -9.20 -4.38 -0.05
CA CYS A 66 -8.48 -3.87 -1.23
C CYS A 66 -7.49 -2.78 -0.83
N CYS A 67 -6.61 -2.38 -1.77
CA CYS A 67 -5.66 -1.29 -1.53
C CYS A 67 -6.34 0.06 -1.33
N THR A 68 -7.53 0.29 -1.89
CA THR A 68 -8.30 1.52 -1.65
C THR A 68 -8.66 1.67 -0.18
N ASP A 69 -9.10 0.58 0.47
CA ASP A 69 -9.38 0.57 1.91
C ASP A 69 -8.09 0.81 2.72
N ALA A 70 -6.98 0.20 2.30
CA ALA A 70 -5.68 0.43 2.92
C ALA A 70 -5.26 1.91 2.88
N LEU A 71 -5.45 2.58 1.74
CA LEU A 71 -5.19 4.01 1.58
C LEU A 71 -6.12 4.86 2.46
N GLN A 72 -7.42 4.55 2.51
CA GLN A 72 -8.38 5.26 3.37
C GLN A 72 -8.00 5.13 4.85
N ILE A 73 -7.62 3.93 5.29
CA ILE A 73 -7.15 3.68 6.66
C ILE A 73 -5.88 4.47 6.95
N ALA A 74 -4.93 4.52 6.00
CA ALA A 74 -3.70 5.30 6.13
C ALA A 74 -4.01 6.79 6.34
N PHE A 75 -4.84 7.35 5.47
CA PHE A 75 -5.23 8.76 5.55
C PHE A 75 -5.99 9.07 6.83
N HIS A 76 -6.98 8.25 7.18
CA HIS A 76 -7.77 8.44 8.40
C HIS A 76 -6.93 8.34 9.68
N THR A 77 -5.86 7.52 9.64
CA THR A 77 -4.94 7.35 10.80
C THR A 77 -3.97 8.51 10.95
N LEU A 78 -3.50 9.07 9.84
CA LEU A 78 -2.36 9.99 9.79
C LEU A 78 -2.77 11.45 9.60
N CYS A 79 -4.00 11.71 9.18
CA CYS A 79 -4.56 13.03 8.90
C CYS A 79 -5.89 13.24 9.60
N ASN A 80 -6.31 14.49 9.73
CA ASN A 80 -7.65 14.87 10.20
C ASN A 80 -8.51 15.30 9.01
N SER A 81 -9.83 15.14 9.12
CA SER A 81 -10.75 15.67 8.11
C SER A 81 -10.54 17.19 7.93
N GLY A 82 -10.48 17.64 6.67
CA GLY A 82 -10.16 19.02 6.32
C GLY A 82 -8.67 19.31 6.11
N ASP A 83 -7.78 18.40 6.51
CA ASP A 83 -6.34 18.54 6.23
C ASP A 83 -6.06 18.54 4.72
N THR A 84 -4.95 19.16 4.35
CA THR A 84 -4.47 19.16 2.97
C THR A 84 -3.39 18.11 2.77
N ILE A 85 -3.46 17.38 1.68
CA ILE A 85 -2.44 16.43 1.25
C ILE A 85 -1.97 16.72 -0.18
N ILE A 86 -0.77 16.26 -0.51
CA ILE A 86 -0.24 16.31 -1.86
C ILE A 86 -0.21 14.89 -2.43
N ILE A 87 -0.73 14.71 -3.64
CA ILE A 87 -0.70 13.44 -4.39
C ILE A 87 -0.13 13.66 -5.78
N PRO A 88 0.41 12.62 -6.46
CA PRO A 88 0.81 12.74 -7.86
C PRO A 88 -0.40 13.00 -8.77
N ALA A 89 -0.19 13.81 -9.82
CA ALA A 89 -1.22 14.12 -10.82
C ALA A 89 -1.56 12.94 -11.74
N TYR A 90 -0.74 11.89 -11.71
CA TYR A 90 -0.96 10.63 -12.43
C TYR A 90 -1.00 9.45 -11.46
N GLY A 91 -2.01 8.60 -11.61
CA GLY A 91 -2.17 7.41 -10.80
C GLY A 91 -3.50 6.69 -11.07
N TRP A 92 -3.80 5.72 -10.25
CA TRP A 92 -5.08 5.01 -10.29
C TRP A 92 -6.18 5.87 -9.64
N ARG A 93 -7.45 5.59 -9.97
CA ARG A 93 -8.60 6.30 -9.36
C ARG A 93 -8.61 6.28 -7.83
N ALA A 94 -8.07 5.22 -7.20
CA ALA A 94 -7.96 5.16 -5.76
C ALA A 94 -7.01 6.22 -5.18
N THR A 95 -5.95 6.59 -5.91
CA THR A 95 -4.99 7.64 -5.52
C THR A 95 -5.70 8.98 -5.27
N ASP A 96 -6.71 9.30 -6.10
CA ASP A 96 -7.49 10.53 -5.98
C ASP A 96 -8.71 10.37 -5.06
N ASN A 97 -9.42 9.25 -5.16
CA ASN A 97 -10.67 9.07 -4.43
C ASN A 97 -10.46 8.78 -2.95
N ALA A 98 -9.46 7.97 -2.58
CA ALA A 98 -9.27 7.54 -1.19
C ALA A 98 -9.13 8.72 -0.21
N PRO A 99 -8.29 9.75 -0.48
CA PRO A 99 -8.19 10.89 0.41
C PRO A 99 -9.47 11.72 0.48
N LYS A 100 -10.17 11.91 -0.65
CA LYS A 100 -11.43 12.65 -0.71
C LYS A 100 -12.54 11.96 0.11
N PHE A 101 -12.58 10.63 0.10
CA PHE A 101 -13.54 9.85 0.88
C PHE A 101 -13.40 10.08 2.39
N VAL A 102 -12.19 10.34 2.86
CA VAL A 102 -11.93 10.62 4.29
C VAL A 102 -11.93 12.13 4.59
N GLY A 103 -12.39 12.95 3.63
CA GLY A 103 -12.61 14.37 3.84
C GLY A 103 -11.36 15.24 3.75
N LEU A 104 -10.32 14.81 3.02
CA LEU A 104 -9.10 15.57 2.83
C LEU A 104 -9.16 16.47 1.60
N ASN A 105 -8.47 17.62 1.67
CA ASN A 105 -8.24 18.50 0.54
C ASN A 105 -7.01 18.02 -0.24
N VAL A 106 -7.12 17.95 -1.57
CA VAL A 106 -6.09 17.38 -2.43
C VAL A 106 -5.40 18.48 -3.24
N ILE A 107 -4.07 18.49 -3.20
CA ILE A 107 -3.21 19.25 -4.11
C ILE A 107 -2.48 18.24 -5.01
N TYR A 108 -2.46 18.50 -6.31
CA TYR A 108 -1.77 17.64 -7.27
C TYR A 108 -0.35 18.13 -7.51
N CYS A 109 0.60 17.22 -7.40
CA CYS A 109 1.98 17.43 -7.81
C CYS A 109 2.20 16.82 -9.18
N ASP A 110 2.94 17.52 -10.02
CA ASP A 110 3.31 17.03 -11.36
C ASP A 110 4.18 15.77 -11.28
N ILE A 111 4.29 15.08 -12.38
CA ILE A 111 5.10 13.86 -12.54
C ILE A 111 6.35 14.12 -13.37
N ASP A 112 7.35 13.24 -13.19
CA ASP A 112 8.56 13.19 -14.01
C ASP A 112 8.36 12.29 -15.26
N ASP A 113 9.41 12.16 -16.06
CA ASP A 113 9.40 11.34 -17.28
C ASP A 113 9.23 9.83 -17.03
N THR A 114 9.35 9.38 -15.77
CA THR A 114 9.11 7.98 -15.37
C THR A 114 7.63 7.73 -15.05
N GLY A 115 6.81 8.77 -14.99
CA GLY A 115 5.41 8.72 -14.58
C GLY A 115 5.22 8.68 -13.06
N ASN A 116 6.26 8.90 -12.29
CA ASN A 116 6.21 9.04 -10.84
C ASN A 116 6.21 10.52 -10.45
N VAL A 117 5.88 10.80 -9.19
CA VAL A 117 5.88 12.19 -8.70
C VAL A 117 7.25 12.85 -8.88
N ASP A 118 7.25 14.06 -9.41
CA ASP A 118 8.45 14.90 -9.51
C ASP A 118 8.87 15.36 -8.10
N LEU A 119 9.94 14.77 -7.57
CA LEU A 119 10.39 15.01 -6.20
C LEU A 119 10.88 16.46 -5.97
N GLU A 120 11.34 17.15 -6.99
CA GLU A 120 11.78 18.54 -6.88
C GLU A 120 10.57 19.47 -6.74
N LYS A 121 9.56 19.27 -7.58
CA LYS A 121 8.29 20.00 -7.49
C LYS A 121 7.55 19.68 -6.20
N LEU A 122 7.54 18.39 -5.78
CA LEU A 122 6.95 17.97 -4.52
C LEU A 122 7.61 18.67 -3.32
N ASN A 123 8.94 18.77 -3.31
CA ASN A 123 9.69 19.43 -2.26
C ASN A 123 9.28 20.91 -2.11
N ILE A 124 9.13 21.62 -3.25
CA ILE A 124 8.65 23.00 -3.29
C ILE A 124 7.21 23.11 -2.77
N LEU A 125 6.33 22.18 -3.21
CA LEU A 125 4.92 22.18 -2.78
C LEU A 125 4.78 21.91 -1.27
N ILE A 126 5.61 21.06 -0.68
CA ILE A 126 5.63 20.81 0.77
C ILE A 126 5.92 22.12 1.51
N ASP A 127 6.90 22.88 1.06
CA ASP A 127 7.28 24.14 1.71
C ASP A 127 6.22 25.23 1.58
N ILE A 128 5.50 25.27 0.47
CA ILE A 128 4.46 26.29 0.21
C ILE A 128 3.14 25.91 0.88
N ALA A 129 2.67 24.68 0.66
CA ALA A 129 1.32 24.27 1.06
C ALA A 129 1.25 23.73 2.50
N LYS A 130 2.38 23.38 3.10
CA LYS A 130 2.45 22.79 4.45
C LYS A 130 1.40 21.68 4.65
N PRO A 131 1.38 20.63 3.81
CA PRO A 131 0.39 19.59 3.89
C PRO A 131 0.56 18.75 5.16
N SER A 132 -0.48 18.05 5.59
CA SER A 132 -0.39 17.05 6.67
C SER A 132 0.28 15.76 6.21
N ALA A 133 0.12 15.40 4.91
CA ALA A 133 0.74 14.22 4.33
C ALA A 133 1.05 14.41 2.83
N VAL A 134 1.94 13.55 2.35
CA VAL A 134 2.19 13.32 0.91
C VAL A 134 1.96 11.86 0.58
N LEU A 135 1.38 11.59 -0.59
CA LEU A 135 1.24 10.26 -1.15
C LEU A 135 2.26 10.06 -2.27
N ILE A 136 3.05 9.03 -2.14
CA ILE A 136 4.01 8.59 -3.16
C ILE A 136 3.47 7.30 -3.79
N VAL A 137 3.26 7.30 -5.10
CA VAL A 137 2.85 6.11 -5.85
C VAL A 137 4.06 5.54 -6.58
N HIS A 138 4.31 4.24 -6.46
CA HIS A 138 5.40 3.55 -7.13
C HIS A 138 4.92 2.99 -8.49
N ASN A 139 4.67 3.88 -9.44
CA ASN A 139 4.09 3.51 -10.73
C ASN A 139 5.00 2.55 -11.53
N PHE A 140 4.37 1.64 -12.27
CA PHE A 140 5.00 0.70 -13.20
C PHE A 140 6.06 -0.22 -12.57
N GLY A 141 6.03 -0.42 -11.25
CA GLY A 141 7.04 -1.22 -10.55
C GLY A 141 8.34 -0.46 -10.26
N THR A 142 8.40 0.83 -10.55
CA THR A 142 9.56 1.67 -10.26
C THR A 142 9.46 2.26 -8.86
N ILE A 143 10.39 1.88 -7.98
CA ILE A 143 10.43 2.41 -6.62
C ILE A 143 10.97 3.84 -6.63
N VAL A 144 10.16 4.76 -6.17
CA VAL A 144 10.55 6.17 -5.97
C VAL A 144 11.48 6.26 -4.76
N ASN A 145 12.67 6.82 -4.96
CA ASN A 145 13.59 7.07 -3.85
C ASN A 145 13.19 8.36 -3.12
N ILE A 146 12.54 8.20 -1.96
CA ILE A 146 12.04 9.32 -1.14
C ILE A 146 13.10 9.95 -0.22
N ASP A 147 14.35 9.52 -0.26
CA ASP A 147 15.43 10.10 0.57
C ASP A 147 15.50 11.64 0.40
N LYS A 148 15.29 12.11 -0.84
CA LYS A 148 15.34 13.54 -1.18
C LYS A 148 14.29 14.39 -0.47
N ILE A 149 13.13 13.82 -0.15
CA ILE A 149 12.00 14.55 0.47
C ILE A 149 11.82 14.21 1.95
N ALA A 150 12.40 13.11 2.42
CA ALA A 150 12.21 12.64 3.78
C ALA A 150 12.64 13.66 4.83
N LEU A 151 13.73 14.36 4.58
CA LEU A 151 14.20 15.43 5.48
C LEU A 151 13.22 16.61 5.49
N THR A 152 12.77 17.07 4.32
CA THR A 152 11.79 18.15 4.20
C THR A 152 10.48 17.79 4.89
N CYS A 153 9.98 16.57 4.64
CA CYS A 153 8.78 16.08 5.32
C CYS A 153 8.95 16.07 6.84
N LYS A 154 10.08 15.56 7.33
CA LYS A 154 10.38 15.56 8.77
C LYS A 154 10.44 16.96 9.37
N MET A 155 11.11 17.90 8.71
CA MET A 155 11.22 19.30 9.18
C MET A 155 9.87 20.03 9.21
N ASN A 156 8.98 19.69 8.30
CA ASN A 156 7.64 20.27 8.20
C ASN A 156 6.56 19.44 8.92
N ASN A 157 6.92 18.35 9.62
CA ASN A 157 6.00 17.42 10.27
C ASN A 157 4.97 16.81 9.30
N VAL A 158 5.34 16.60 8.04
CA VAL A 158 4.53 16.00 6.98
C VAL A 158 4.67 14.49 7.01
N LYS A 159 3.55 13.76 6.98
CA LYS A 159 3.53 12.29 6.92
C LYS A 159 3.79 11.82 5.49
N ILE A 160 4.46 10.68 5.35
CA ILE A 160 4.72 10.06 4.06
C ILE A 160 3.94 8.74 3.99
N ILE A 161 3.07 8.63 2.99
CA ILE A 161 2.33 7.42 2.67
C ILE A 161 2.81 6.91 1.33
N GLU A 162 3.13 5.61 1.22
CA GLU A 162 3.53 4.98 -0.02
C GLU A 162 2.40 4.10 -0.56
N ASP A 163 2.00 4.30 -1.81
CA ASP A 163 1.14 3.40 -2.56
C ASP A 163 2.02 2.45 -3.40
N ALA A 164 2.18 1.24 -2.89
CA ALA A 164 2.92 0.16 -3.53
C ALA A 164 1.98 -0.84 -4.27
N ALA A 165 0.75 -0.44 -4.60
CA ALA A 165 -0.17 -1.27 -5.37
C ALA A 165 0.40 -1.76 -6.71
N PRO A 166 1.24 -0.99 -7.44
CA PRO A 166 1.92 -1.47 -8.62
C PRO A 166 3.23 -2.24 -8.34
N SER A 167 3.71 -2.25 -7.09
CA SER A 167 5.09 -2.61 -6.75
C SER A 167 5.19 -3.39 -5.45
N PHE A 168 4.91 -4.69 -5.49
CA PHE A 168 5.28 -5.58 -4.40
C PHE A 168 6.73 -6.01 -4.62
N VAL A 169 7.68 -5.18 -4.14
CA VAL A 169 9.10 -5.42 -4.42
C VAL A 169 9.64 -6.50 -3.52
N MET A 170 10.07 -7.54 -4.18
CA MET A 170 10.81 -8.64 -3.61
C MET A 170 12.29 -8.44 -3.97
N ASN A 171 13.11 -8.19 -2.98
CA ASN A 171 14.58 -8.24 -3.03
C ASN A 171 15.28 -7.85 -4.34
N GLU A 172 16.08 -6.76 -4.26
CA GLU A 172 17.18 -6.41 -5.14
C GLU A 172 16.88 -5.56 -6.40
N PRO A 173 17.76 -4.68 -6.76
CA PRO A 173 18.88 -4.06 -6.03
C PRO A 173 18.62 -2.57 -5.72
N TYR A 174 17.46 -2.23 -5.22
CA TYR A 174 17.11 -0.84 -4.96
C TYR A 174 17.77 -0.35 -3.67
N LYS A 175 18.44 0.78 -3.74
CA LYS A 175 19.07 1.45 -2.60
C LYS A 175 18.04 1.85 -1.53
N TYR A 176 16.78 2.06 -1.93
CA TYR A 176 15.69 2.41 -1.06
C TYR A 176 14.79 1.19 -0.79
N THR A 177 14.46 0.96 0.48
CA THR A 177 13.52 -0.09 0.90
C THR A 177 12.18 0.54 1.26
N LEU A 178 11.07 0.01 0.71
CA LEU A 178 9.71 0.44 1.03
C LEU A 178 9.49 0.52 2.55
N GLY A 179 8.89 1.60 3.01
CA GLY A 179 8.56 1.81 4.42
C GLY A 179 9.73 2.18 5.32
N SER A 180 10.96 2.31 4.80
CA SER A 180 12.12 2.67 5.63
C SER A 180 12.06 4.10 6.17
N LEU A 181 11.45 5.02 5.41
CA LEU A 181 11.33 6.43 5.74
C LEU A 181 9.88 6.93 5.82
N SER A 182 8.92 6.11 5.42
CA SER A 182 7.50 6.47 5.42
C SER A 182 6.79 6.09 6.71
N ASP A 183 5.56 6.59 6.85
CA ASP A 183 4.67 6.29 7.97
C ASP A 183 3.81 5.05 7.69
N ALA A 184 3.42 4.85 6.43
CA ALA A 184 2.61 3.72 5.99
C ALA A 184 2.93 3.34 4.55
N VAL A 185 2.78 2.05 4.23
CA VAL A 185 2.87 1.50 2.88
C VAL A 185 1.59 0.71 2.60
N CYS A 186 0.92 1.01 1.48
CA CYS A 186 -0.30 0.34 1.05
C CYS A 186 -0.03 -0.59 -0.12
N PHE A 187 -0.55 -1.82 -0.06
CA PHE A 187 -0.35 -2.86 -1.06
C PHE A 187 -1.68 -3.31 -1.67
N SER A 188 -1.61 -3.74 -2.92
CA SER A 188 -2.73 -4.40 -3.61
C SER A 188 -2.41 -5.85 -3.89
N PHE A 189 -3.35 -6.72 -3.53
CA PHE A 189 -3.38 -8.12 -3.91
C PHE A 189 -4.54 -8.42 -4.85
N ASP A 190 -5.05 -7.41 -5.56
CA ASP A 190 -6.02 -7.60 -6.63
C ASP A 190 -5.53 -8.68 -7.62
N PHE A 191 -6.46 -9.45 -8.20
CA PHE A 191 -6.12 -10.54 -9.12
C PHE A 191 -5.23 -10.11 -10.30
N THR A 192 -5.17 -8.81 -10.60
CA THR A 192 -4.30 -8.24 -11.65
C THR A 192 -2.87 -8.00 -11.18
N LYS A 193 -2.61 -8.05 -9.88
CA LYS A 193 -1.30 -7.72 -9.28
C LYS A 193 -0.37 -8.94 -9.18
N SER A 194 0.88 -8.67 -8.83
CA SER A 194 1.88 -9.70 -8.56
C SER A 194 2.54 -9.39 -7.20
N PRO A 195 2.24 -10.19 -6.16
CA PRO A 195 1.27 -11.28 -6.11
C PRO A 195 -0.18 -10.81 -6.19
N GLY A 196 -1.09 -11.66 -6.70
CA GLY A 196 -2.52 -11.38 -6.75
C GLY A 196 -3.33 -12.57 -6.22
N CYS A 197 -4.43 -12.29 -5.53
CA CYS A 197 -5.35 -13.28 -5.00
C CYS A 197 -6.46 -13.68 -6.00
N LEU A 198 -7.40 -14.51 -5.57
CA LEU A 198 -8.61 -14.88 -6.34
C LEU A 198 -9.74 -13.86 -6.16
N GLY A 199 -9.47 -12.60 -6.49
CA GLY A 199 -10.44 -11.52 -6.34
C GLY A 199 -9.76 -10.23 -5.95
N ALA A 200 -10.31 -9.53 -4.96
CA ALA A 200 -9.72 -8.34 -4.39
C ALA A 200 -8.96 -8.67 -3.10
N GLY A 201 -7.95 -7.90 -2.80
CA GLY A 201 -7.19 -7.97 -1.57
C GLY A 201 -6.27 -6.77 -1.46
N GLY A 202 -5.92 -6.42 -0.24
CA GLY A 202 -4.99 -5.35 0.05
C GLY A 202 -4.34 -5.50 1.42
N ALA A 203 -3.40 -4.64 1.70
CA ALA A 203 -2.81 -4.52 3.03
C ALA A 203 -2.24 -3.12 3.24
N ILE A 204 -2.16 -2.74 4.51
CA ILE A 204 -1.39 -1.60 4.97
C ILE A 204 -0.32 -2.10 5.93
N ALA A 205 0.91 -1.61 5.75
CA ALA A 205 2.03 -2.00 6.58
C ALA A 205 2.80 -0.79 7.09
N THR A 206 3.49 -0.96 8.22
CA THR A 206 4.33 0.09 8.80
C THR A 206 5.43 -0.52 9.68
N ASN A 207 6.52 0.22 9.87
CA ASN A 207 7.55 -0.12 10.86
C ASN A 207 7.27 0.48 12.25
N LYS A 208 6.23 1.33 12.38
CA LYS A 208 5.88 2.10 13.58
C LYS A 208 4.73 1.42 14.34
N LYS A 209 5.02 0.85 15.50
CA LYS A 209 4.04 0.09 16.30
C LYS A 209 2.83 0.95 16.70
N GLU A 210 3.05 2.21 17.04
CA GLU A 210 1.99 3.14 17.41
C GLU A 210 1.00 3.42 16.27
N ILE A 211 1.48 3.45 15.02
CA ILE A 211 0.64 3.60 13.82
C ILE A 211 -0.13 2.31 13.56
N TYR A 212 0.54 1.16 13.67
CA TYR A 212 -0.11 -0.14 13.52
C TYR A 212 -1.28 -0.35 14.48
N LEU A 213 -1.12 0.04 15.75
CA LEU A 213 -2.20 -0.08 16.74
C LEU A 213 -3.43 0.75 16.33
N LYS A 214 -3.24 1.92 15.74
CA LYS A 214 -4.34 2.72 15.21
C LYS A 214 -5.02 2.05 14.02
N PHE A 215 -4.26 1.42 13.10
CA PHE A 215 -4.84 0.64 12.01
C PHE A 215 -5.75 -0.47 12.53
N LYS A 216 -5.26 -1.23 13.51
CA LYS A 216 -6.06 -2.29 14.16
C LYS A 216 -7.36 -1.76 14.76
N THR A 217 -7.29 -0.64 15.46
CA THR A 217 -8.48 -0.03 16.08
C THR A 217 -9.52 0.35 15.02
N ILE A 218 -9.10 0.97 13.91
CA ILE A 218 -10.02 1.33 12.82
C ILE A 218 -10.63 0.07 12.21
N CYS A 219 -9.82 -0.93 11.87
CA CYS A 219 -10.30 -2.17 11.26
C CYS A 219 -11.23 -2.96 12.17
N SER A 220 -11.01 -2.97 13.49
CA SER A 220 -11.86 -3.71 14.44
C SER A 220 -13.21 -3.03 14.71
N HIS A 221 -13.40 -1.78 14.33
CA HIS A 221 -14.65 -1.06 14.49
C HIS A 221 -15.47 -0.97 13.20
N LEU A 222 -14.92 -1.41 12.08
CA LEU A 222 -15.59 -1.45 10.77
C LEU A 222 -16.12 -2.85 10.44
N THR A 223 -15.97 -3.80 11.32
CA THR A 223 -16.61 -5.14 11.32
C THR A 223 -17.64 -5.21 12.47
#